data_de8b08740c42415c39e75fbb50d4eb6e
#
_entry.id   de8b08740c42415c39e75fbb50d4eb6e
#
_cell.length_a   1.000
_cell.length_b   1.000
_cell.length_c   1.000
_cell.angle_alpha   90.00
_cell.angle_beta   90.00
_cell.angle_gamma   90.00
#
_symmetry.space_group_name_H-M   'P 1'
#
loop_
_entity.id
_entity.type
_entity.pdbx_description
1 polymer ?
#
loop_
_entity_poly.entity_id
_entity_poly.type
_entity_poly.pdbx_seq_one_letter_code
_entity_poly.pdbx_strand_id
1 'polypeptide(L)'
;EITIRGPYGRPFPVDTEFAGHDMLFIAGGIGLAPLRSVINYCRHYRDRYGKIDIVYGSRSMQDLVDYKEIIDEWSNDAGVNVHLTIDREQPEWNGHVGFVPNYVKELNFSTDKIAVLCGPPIMIKFTLAGLQELGFDKTQVYTTMELRMKCGIGKCGRCNIGAKYV
;
A
#
# COMPACT_ATOMS: atom_id res chain seq x y z
N GLU A 1 23.37 -18.09 -11.47
CA GLU A 1 23.06 -17.02 -12.43
C GLU A 1 21.56 -16.80 -12.44
N ILE A 2 21.13 -15.54 -12.35
CA ILE A 2 19.72 -15.15 -12.35
C ILE A 2 19.48 -14.27 -13.58
N THR A 3 18.51 -14.65 -14.40
CA THR A 3 18.10 -13.85 -15.56
C THR A 3 16.83 -13.07 -15.22
N ILE A 4 16.87 -11.75 -15.42
CA ILE A 4 15.73 -10.85 -15.21
C ILE A 4 15.24 -10.38 -16.56
N ARG A 5 13.92 -10.38 -16.75
CA ARG A 5 13.23 -9.87 -17.93
C ARG A 5 12.17 -8.84 -17.51
N GLY A 6 12.27 -7.64 -18.01
CA GLY A 6 11.36 -6.52 -17.71
C GLY A 6 11.98 -5.18 -18.16
N PRO A 7 11.41 -4.05 -17.71
CA PRO A 7 10.22 -3.92 -16.87
C PRO A 7 8.93 -4.22 -17.64
N TYR A 8 7.94 -4.78 -16.94
CA TYR A 8 6.60 -5.03 -17.49
C TYR A 8 5.53 -4.45 -16.58
N GLY A 9 4.35 -4.22 -17.15
CA GLY A 9 3.22 -3.69 -16.43
C GLY A 9 3.13 -2.16 -16.47
N ARG A 10 2.14 -1.64 -15.75
CA ARG A 10 1.91 -0.19 -15.61
C ARG A 10 2.46 0.26 -14.26
N PRO A 11 3.46 1.15 -14.23
CA PRO A 11 4.05 1.61 -12.98
C PRO A 11 3.10 2.54 -12.22
N PHE A 12 3.33 2.70 -10.93
CA PHE A 12 2.75 3.80 -10.17
C PHE A 12 3.26 5.15 -10.68
N PRO A 13 2.41 6.18 -10.80
CA PRO A 13 2.77 7.48 -11.36
C PRO A 13 3.48 8.36 -10.33
N VAL A 14 4.59 7.87 -9.80
CA VAL A 14 5.34 8.51 -8.69
C VAL A 14 5.90 9.89 -9.05
N ASP A 15 6.29 10.09 -10.31
CA ASP A 15 6.89 11.34 -10.77
C ASP A 15 5.87 12.38 -11.27
N THR A 16 4.61 11.99 -11.40
CA THR A 16 3.56 12.82 -11.98
C THR A 16 2.41 13.04 -10.99
N GLU A 17 1.51 12.07 -10.89
CA GLU A 17 0.26 12.20 -10.13
C GLU A 17 0.47 12.15 -8.61
N PHE A 18 1.55 11.52 -8.12
CA PHE A 18 1.86 11.45 -6.69
C PHE A 18 2.70 12.63 -6.20
N ALA A 19 3.49 13.24 -7.08
CA ALA A 19 4.38 14.33 -6.72
C ALA A 19 3.59 15.56 -6.22
N GLY A 20 4.06 16.16 -5.13
CA GLY A 20 3.44 17.33 -4.50
C GLY A 20 2.31 17.00 -3.53
N HIS A 21 1.90 15.73 -3.41
CA HIS A 21 0.81 15.33 -2.54
C HIS A 21 1.27 14.64 -1.25
N ASP A 22 0.42 14.70 -0.24
CA ASP A 22 0.49 13.81 0.91
C ASP A 22 0.10 12.39 0.48
N MET A 23 0.81 11.38 1.02
CA MET A 23 0.62 9.99 0.64
C MET A 23 0.02 9.17 1.78
N LEU A 24 -0.90 8.26 1.43
CA LEU A 24 -1.47 7.28 2.33
C LEU A 24 -1.28 5.88 1.74
N PHE A 25 -0.34 5.11 2.27
CA PHE A 25 -0.12 3.72 1.87
C PHE A 25 -0.88 2.78 2.79
N ILE A 26 -1.66 1.86 2.21
CA ILE A 26 -2.48 0.90 2.97
C ILE A 26 -2.13 -0.51 2.49
N ALA A 27 -1.52 -1.29 3.38
CA ALA A 27 -1.03 -2.62 3.07
C ALA A 27 -1.66 -3.70 3.95
N GLY A 28 -1.88 -4.88 3.40
CA GLY A 28 -2.30 -6.07 4.13
C GLY A 28 -1.43 -7.29 3.82
N GLY A 29 -0.81 -7.86 4.84
CA GLY A 29 0.07 -9.02 4.70
C GLY A 29 1.19 -8.81 3.68
N ILE A 30 1.35 -9.75 2.74
CA ILE A 30 2.37 -9.65 1.67
C ILE A 30 2.13 -8.48 0.72
N GLY A 31 0.97 -7.82 0.76
CA GLY A 31 0.69 -6.62 -0.03
C GLY A 31 1.59 -5.43 0.29
N LEU A 32 2.37 -5.49 1.37
CA LEU A 32 3.42 -4.51 1.61
C LEU A 32 4.52 -4.58 0.55
N ALA A 33 4.87 -5.75 0.06
CA ALA A 33 6.00 -5.94 -0.87
C ALA A 33 5.92 -5.09 -2.15
N PRO A 34 4.80 -5.03 -2.89
CA PRO A 34 4.68 -4.10 -4.02
C PRO A 34 4.73 -2.63 -3.61
N LEU A 35 4.18 -2.27 -2.45
CA LEU A 35 4.18 -0.89 -1.97
C LEU A 35 5.54 -0.44 -1.42
N ARG A 36 6.35 -1.36 -0.91
CA ARG A 36 7.66 -1.06 -0.33
C ARG A 36 8.56 -0.26 -1.28
N SER A 37 8.58 -0.61 -2.56
CA SER A 37 9.40 0.10 -3.55
C SER A 37 8.94 1.56 -3.72
N VAL A 38 7.64 1.80 -3.73
CA VAL A 38 7.05 3.14 -3.85
C VAL A 38 7.23 3.94 -2.56
N ILE A 39 7.03 3.33 -1.40
CA ILE A 39 7.28 3.95 -0.10
C ILE A 39 8.74 4.40 -0.01
N ASN A 40 9.68 3.51 -0.31
CA ASN A 40 11.12 3.84 -0.28
C ASN A 40 11.50 4.89 -1.32
N TYR A 41 10.86 4.90 -2.49
CA TYR A 41 11.03 5.97 -3.47
C TYR A 41 10.58 7.33 -2.91
N CYS A 42 9.38 7.41 -2.33
CA CYS A 42 8.85 8.63 -1.73
C CYS A 42 9.69 9.11 -0.53
N ARG A 43 10.24 8.19 0.26
CA ARG A 43 11.16 8.49 1.37
C ARG A 43 12.50 9.03 0.87
N HIS A 44 13.05 8.44 -0.19
CA HIS A 44 14.33 8.86 -0.77
C HIS A 44 14.25 10.26 -1.41
N TYR A 45 13.15 10.54 -2.12
CA TYR A 45 12.90 11.85 -2.74
C TYR A 45 11.91 12.67 -1.90
N ARG A 46 12.20 12.79 -0.61
CA ARG A 46 11.30 13.31 0.41
C ARG A 46 10.77 14.72 0.14
N ASP A 47 11.57 15.57 -0.46
CA ASP A 47 11.26 16.94 -0.86
C ASP A 47 10.19 17.05 -1.95
N ARG A 48 9.91 15.93 -2.64
CA ARG A 48 8.90 15.87 -3.72
C ARG A 48 7.51 15.48 -3.23
N TYR A 49 7.37 15.08 -1.98
CA TYR A 49 6.12 14.58 -1.41
C TYR A 49 5.79 15.28 -0.11
N GLY A 50 4.50 15.37 0.22
CA GLY A 50 4.03 15.84 1.51
C GLY A 50 4.23 14.80 2.62
N LYS A 51 3.34 14.75 3.60
CA LYS A 51 3.38 13.74 4.67
C LYS A 51 3.13 12.35 4.10
N ILE A 52 3.75 11.34 4.70
CA ILE A 52 3.58 9.93 4.33
C ILE A 52 2.96 9.21 5.53
N ASP A 53 1.75 8.71 5.37
CA ASP A 53 1.11 7.84 6.33
C ASP A 53 1.09 6.41 5.78
N ILE A 54 1.47 5.44 6.61
CA ILE A 54 1.54 4.02 6.25
C ILE A 54 0.67 3.24 7.23
N VAL A 55 -0.43 2.66 6.75
CA VAL A 55 -1.26 1.74 7.52
C VAL A 55 -0.94 0.33 7.05
N TYR A 56 -0.40 -0.49 7.93
CA TYR A 56 -0.02 -1.85 7.58
C TYR A 56 -0.53 -2.84 8.62
N GLY A 57 -1.16 -3.90 8.16
CA GLY A 57 -1.68 -4.95 9.01
C GLY A 57 -1.40 -6.36 8.52
N SER A 58 -1.34 -7.30 9.45
CA SER A 58 -1.21 -8.72 9.22
C SER A 58 -2.02 -9.53 10.22
N ARG A 59 -2.06 -10.87 10.07
CA ARG A 59 -2.79 -11.75 10.98
C ARG A 59 -2.17 -11.77 12.38
N SER A 60 -0.84 -11.70 12.44
CA SER A 60 -0.07 -11.77 13.67
C SER A 60 1.17 -10.90 13.55
N MET A 61 1.84 -10.64 14.67
CA MET A 61 3.12 -9.93 14.69
C MET A 61 4.20 -10.63 13.84
N GLN A 62 4.22 -11.97 13.87
CA GLN A 62 5.19 -12.78 13.11
C GLN A 62 4.95 -12.72 11.59
N ASP A 63 3.74 -12.37 11.16
CA ASP A 63 3.38 -12.23 9.74
C ASP A 63 3.67 -10.82 9.19
N LEU A 64 4.14 -9.89 10.01
CA LEU A 64 4.55 -8.55 9.58
C LEU A 64 5.85 -8.64 8.78
N VAL A 65 5.74 -8.46 7.48
CA VAL A 65 6.89 -8.45 6.55
C VAL A 65 7.71 -7.19 6.76
N ASP A 66 9.04 -7.30 6.68
CA ASP A 66 9.98 -6.19 6.83
C ASP A 66 9.80 -5.38 8.13
N TYR A 67 9.28 -6.01 9.21
CA TYR A 67 8.98 -5.34 10.48
C TYR A 67 10.15 -4.54 11.02
N LYS A 68 11.37 -5.09 10.94
CA LYS A 68 12.59 -4.41 11.38
C LYS A 68 12.85 -3.12 10.59
N GLU A 69 12.75 -3.16 9.27
CA GLU A 69 12.91 -1.97 8.42
C GLU A 69 11.87 -0.90 8.77
N ILE A 70 10.62 -1.33 9.01
CA ILE A 70 9.53 -0.43 9.36
C ILE A 70 9.82 0.31 10.67
N ILE A 71 10.26 -0.41 11.69
CA ILE A 71 10.51 0.17 13.03
C ILE A 71 11.83 0.94 13.08
N ASP A 72 12.89 0.38 12.51
CA ASP A 72 14.24 0.97 12.64
C ASP A 72 14.47 2.13 11.66
N GLU A 73 13.78 2.15 10.53
CA GLU A 73 13.98 3.16 9.49
C GLU A 73 12.73 4.03 9.29
N TRP A 74 11.62 3.45 8.80
CA TRP A 74 10.46 4.25 8.36
C TRP A 74 9.84 5.06 9.49
N SER A 75 9.72 4.48 10.68
CA SER A 75 9.13 5.17 11.84
C SER A 75 9.99 6.32 12.37
N ASN A 76 11.26 6.37 11.98
CA ASN A 76 12.21 7.41 12.41
C ASN A 76 12.37 8.53 11.38
N ASP A 77 11.80 8.39 10.19
CA ASP A 77 11.89 9.42 9.14
C ASP A 77 10.96 10.60 9.45
N ALA A 78 11.48 11.80 9.28
CA ALA A 78 10.70 13.01 9.47
C ALA A 78 9.52 13.09 8.47
N GLY A 79 8.31 13.23 8.99
CA GLY A 79 7.07 13.34 8.20
C GLY A 79 6.58 11.99 7.64
N VAL A 80 7.07 10.88 8.16
CA VAL A 80 6.53 9.54 7.94
C VAL A 80 5.86 9.05 9.23
N ASN A 81 4.61 8.65 9.14
CA ASN A 81 3.85 8.07 10.25
C ASN A 81 3.49 6.63 9.91
N VAL A 82 3.81 5.73 10.81
CA VAL A 82 3.54 4.30 10.65
C VAL A 82 2.47 3.85 11.65
N HIS A 83 1.42 3.21 11.14
CA HIS A 83 0.29 2.68 11.87
C HIS A 83 0.21 1.18 11.64
N LEU A 84 0.64 0.39 12.62
CA LEU A 84 0.63 -1.07 12.53
C LEU A 84 -0.58 -1.66 13.25
N THR A 85 -1.14 -2.74 12.69
CA THR A 85 -2.24 -3.49 13.29
C THR A 85 -2.07 -4.99 13.07
N ILE A 86 -2.59 -5.78 14.00
CA ILE A 86 -2.72 -7.24 13.84
C ILE A 86 -4.18 -7.64 14.06
N ASP A 87 -4.60 -8.75 13.42
CA ASP A 87 -6.01 -9.18 13.46
C ASP A 87 -6.49 -9.62 14.85
N ARG A 88 -5.58 -10.10 15.71
CA ARG A 88 -5.90 -10.67 17.02
C ARG A 88 -4.87 -10.30 18.06
N GLU A 89 -5.31 -10.09 19.29
CA GLU A 89 -4.43 -9.83 20.43
C GLU A 89 -3.33 -10.89 20.59
N GLN A 90 -2.12 -10.42 20.89
CA GLN A 90 -0.98 -11.24 21.23
C GLN A 90 -0.25 -10.63 22.44
N PRO A 91 0.32 -11.46 23.35
CA PRO A 91 0.93 -10.96 24.59
C PRO A 91 2.07 -9.94 24.40
N GLU A 92 2.80 -10.05 23.30
CA GLU A 92 3.96 -9.19 22.98
C GLU A 92 3.59 -7.99 22.09
N TRP A 93 2.31 -7.85 21.71
CA TRP A 93 1.84 -6.78 20.86
C TRP A 93 1.20 -5.65 21.65
N ASN A 94 1.79 -4.45 21.56
CA ASN A 94 1.27 -3.24 22.22
C ASN A 94 0.66 -2.24 21.24
N GLY A 95 0.57 -2.59 19.95
CA GLY A 95 -0.03 -1.76 18.91
C GLY A 95 -1.54 -1.97 18.79
N HIS A 96 -2.10 -1.42 17.75
CA HIS A 96 -3.54 -1.57 17.44
C HIS A 96 -3.90 -3.03 17.11
N VAL A 97 -5.09 -3.46 17.52
CA VAL A 97 -5.65 -4.78 17.21
C VAL A 97 -6.95 -4.60 16.45
N GLY A 98 -7.00 -5.09 15.23
CA GLY A 98 -8.15 -4.99 14.35
C GLY A 98 -7.78 -5.11 12.88
N PHE A 99 -8.80 -5.19 12.04
CA PHE A 99 -8.61 -5.26 10.61
C PHE A 99 -8.24 -3.90 9.99
N VAL A 100 -7.34 -3.92 9.03
CA VAL A 100 -6.86 -2.72 8.32
C VAL A 100 -7.99 -1.78 7.87
N PRO A 101 -9.10 -2.24 7.24
CA PRO A 101 -10.17 -1.33 6.83
C PRO A 101 -10.82 -0.55 7.98
N ASN A 102 -10.97 -1.17 9.15
CA ASN A 102 -11.52 -0.52 10.32
C ASN A 102 -10.54 0.50 10.88
N TYR A 103 -9.27 0.12 10.98
CA TYR A 103 -8.23 1.00 11.48
C TYR A 103 -8.05 2.25 10.62
N VAL A 104 -8.15 2.13 9.29
CA VAL A 104 -8.16 3.29 8.37
C VAL A 104 -9.31 4.26 8.70
N LYS A 105 -10.50 3.74 8.99
CA LYS A 105 -11.65 4.56 9.39
C LYS A 105 -11.45 5.24 10.75
N GLU A 106 -10.89 4.53 11.72
CA GLU A 106 -10.60 5.05 13.05
C GLU A 106 -9.57 6.19 13.00
N LEU A 107 -8.52 6.04 12.19
CA LEU A 107 -7.49 7.05 12.00
C LEU A 107 -8.01 8.31 11.28
N ASN A 108 -9.11 8.22 10.56
CA ASN A 108 -9.86 9.32 9.96
C ASN A 108 -8.97 10.34 9.22
N PHE A 109 -8.23 9.86 8.24
CA PHE A 109 -7.29 10.68 7.45
C PHE A 109 -8.00 11.80 6.68
N SER A 110 -7.32 12.92 6.50
CA SER A 110 -7.76 13.99 5.58
C SER A 110 -7.79 13.47 4.13
N THR A 111 -8.77 13.97 3.37
CA THR A 111 -9.08 13.47 2.01
C THR A 111 -8.27 14.14 0.89
N ASP A 112 -7.30 14.97 1.24
CA ASP A 112 -6.37 15.62 0.31
C ASP A 112 -5.15 14.77 -0.06
N LYS A 113 -5.11 13.52 0.43
CA LYS A 113 -4.03 12.56 0.19
C LYS A 113 -4.26 11.69 -1.04
N ILE A 114 -3.17 11.22 -1.63
CA ILE A 114 -3.21 10.09 -2.57
C ILE A 114 -3.14 8.80 -1.78
N ALA A 115 -4.15 7.95 -1.91
CA ALA A 115 -4.22 6.65 -1.25
C ALA A 115 -3.77 5.53 -2.19
N VAL A 116 -2.82 4.70 -1.75
CA VAL A 116 -2.27 3.58 -2.53
C VAL A 116 -2.43 2.29 -1.74
N LEU A 117 -3.16 1.31 -2.31
CA LEU A 117 -3.55 0.10 -1.60
C LEU A 117 -2.97 -1.15 -2.24
N CYS A 118 -2.55 -2.10 -1.39
CA CYS A 118 -2.27 -3.47 -1.80
C CYS A 118 -2.55 -4.47 -0.67
N GLY A 119 -3.17 -5.59 -1.01
CA GLY A 119 -3.47 -6.63 -0.03
C GLY A 119 -4.50 -7.65 -0.54
N PRO A 120 -5.02 -8.50 0.35
CA PRO A 120 -6.07 -9.45 0.01
C PRO A 120 -7.31 -8.77 -0.60
N PRO A 121 -7.98 -9.38 -1.59
CA PRO A 121 -9.14 -8.79 -2.26
C PRO A 121 -10.24 -8.33 -1.31
N ILE A 122 -10.48 -9.07 -0.24
CA ILE A 122 -11.50 -8.73 0.77
C ILE A 122 -11.11 -7.46 1.55
N MET A 123 -9.83 -7.31 1.90
CA MET A 123 -9.32 -6.09 2.55
C MET A 123 -9.46 -4.89 1.60
N ILE A 124 -9.02 -5.02 0.35
CA ILE A 124 -9.14 -3.95 -0.65
C ILE A 124 -10.60 -3.51 -0.78
N LYS A 125 -11.54 -4.46 -0.92
CA LYS A 125 -12.98 -4.17 -1.04
C LYS A 125 -13.49 -3.30 0.10
N PHE A 126 -13.22 -3.69 1.35
CA PHE A 126 -13.69 -2.94 2.53
C PHE A 126 -12.93 -1.64 2.75
N THR A 127 -11.64 -1.60 2.42
CA THR A 127 -10.85 -0.34 2.50
C THR A 127 -11.36 0.68 1.49
N LEU A 128 -11.66 0.27 0.25
CA LEU A 128 -12.22 1.17 -0.77
C LEU A 128 -13.58 1.73 -0.33
N ALA A 129 -14.45 0.90 0.26
CA ALA A 129 -15.72 1.36 0.82
C ALA A 129 -15.48 2.36 1.96
N GLY A 130 -14.54 2.08 2.85
CA GLY A 130 -14.17 2.97 3.95
C GLY A 130 -13.61 4.31 3.49
N LEU A 131 -12.72 4.32 2.51
CA LEU A 131 -12.19 5.55 1.93
C LEU A 131 -13.29 6.38 1.25
N GLN A 132 -14.24 5.73 0.58
CA GLN A 132 -15.39 6.41 -0.01
C GLN A 132 -16.29 7.04 1.07
N GLU A 133 -16.54 6.34 2.17
CA GLU A 133 -17.30 6.88 3.32
C GLU A 133 -16.58 8.07 3.98
N LEU A 134 -15.25 8.06 4.02
CA LEU A 134 -14.42 9.17 4.49
C LEU A 134 -14.41 10.36 3.52
N GLY A 135 -14.87 10.19 2.27
CA GLY A 135 -14.96 11.25 1.27
C GLY A 135 -13.78 11.32 0.31
N PHE A 136 -12.92 10.29 0.22
CA PHE A 136 -11.87 10.26 -0.80
C PHE A 136 -12.46 10.20 -2.21
N ASP A 137 -11.94 11.01 -3.12
CA ASP A 137 -12.29 10.92 -4.54
C ASP A 137 -11.64 9.69 -5.18
N LYS A 138 -12.37 9.06 -6.11
CA LYS A 138 -11.90 7.85 -6.80
C LYS A 138 -10.63 8.08 -7.62
N THR A 139 -10.37 9.30 -8.05
CA THR A 139 -9.16 9.68 -8.80
C THR A 139 -7.92 9.74 -7.93
N GLN A 140 -8.08 9.80 -6.61
CA GLN A 140 -7.00 9.82 -5.63
C GLN A 140 -6.65 8.43 -5.07
N VAL A 141 -7.36 7.39 -5.50
CA VAL A 141 -7.21 6.03 -4.94
C VAL A 141 -6.64 5.07 -5.98
N TYR A 142 -5.47 4.54 -5.68
CA TYR A 142 -4.74 3.59 -6.52
C TYR A 142 -4.66 2.22 -5.85
N THR A 143 -4.80 1.17 -6.63
CA THR A 143 -4.63 -0.21 -6.13
C THR A 143 -3.81 -1.02 -7.10
N THR A 144 -3.01 -1.95 -6.57
CA THR A 144 -2.36 -2.97 -7.39
C THR A 144 -3.38 -4.05 -7.75
N MET A 145 -3.30 -4.54 -8.96
CA MET A 145 -4.11 -5.66 -9.43
C MET A 145 -3.16 -6.73 -9.96
N GLU A 146 -2.72 -7.60 -9.07
CA GLU A 146 -1.79 -8.66 -9.45
C GLU A 146 -2.54 -9.88 -10.01
N LEU A 147 -2.26 -10.19 -11.25
CA LEU A 147 -2.66 -11.43 -11.90
C LEU A 147 -1.42 -12.20 -12.37
N ARG A 148 -1.59 -13.51 -12.62
CA ARG A 148 -0.51 -14.37 -13.10
C ARG A 148 -0.07 -13.97 -14.51
N MET A 149 0.77 -12.95 -14.60
CA MET A 149 1.38 -12.52 -15.86
C MET A 149 2.23 -13.62 -16.46
N LYS A 150 2.07 -13.88 -17.76
CA LYS A 150 2.84 -14.87 -18.53
C LYS A 150 3.71 -14.20 -19.59
N CYS A 151 3.10 -13.58 -20.61
CA CYS A 151 3.86 -12.98 -21.71
C CYS A 151 4.46 -11.63 -21.39
N GLY A 152 3.84 -10.81 -20.55
CA GLY A 152 4.24 -9.45 -20.20
C GLY A 152 4.04 -8.42 -21.31
N ILE A 153 3.40 -8.78 -22.41
CA ILE A 153 3.22 -7.94 -23.61
C ILE A 153 1.76 -7.88 -24.12
N GLY A 154 0.80 -8.24 -23.26
CA GLY A 154 -0.62 -8.15 -23.59
C GLY A 154 -1.17 -9.18 -24.62
N LYS A 155 -0.42 -10.25 -24.93
CA LYS A 155 -0.85 -11.22 -25.97
C LYS A 155 -1.66 -12.41 -25.45
N CYS A 156 -1.34 -12.95 -24.29
CA CYS A 156 -1.90 -14.23 -23.84
C CYS A 156 -3.24 -14.11 -23.10
N GLY A 157 -3.70 -12.91 -22.74
CA GLY A 157 -4.96 -12.67 -22.04
C GLY A 157 -5.02 -13.20 -20.60
N ARG A 158 -3.87 -13.54 -19.98
CA ARG A 158 -3.81 -14.13 -18.63
C ARG A 158 -3.94 -13.11 -17.50
N CYS A 159 -3.57 -11.87 -17.75
CA CYS A 159 -3.53 -10.80 -16.73
C CYS A 159 -4.46 -9.65 -17.09
N ASN A 160 -5.50 -9.88 -17.86
CA ASN A 160 -6.51 -8.85 -18.13
C ASN A 160 -7.68 -8.93 -17.15
N ILE A 161 -8.21 -7.76 -16.82
CA ILE A 161 -9.44 -7.58 -16.05
C ILE A 161 -10.44 -6.88 -16.97
N GLY A 162 -11.42 -7.62 -17.45
CA GLY A 162 -12.29 -7.14 -18.53
C GLY A 162 -11.47 -6.84 -19.78
N ALA A 163 -11.54 -5.62 -20.28
CA ALA A 163 -10.81 -5.16 -21.46
C ALA A 163 -9.43 -4.52 -21.14
N LYS A 164 -9.02 -4.50 -19.87
CA LYS A 164 -7.75 -3.87 -19.44
C LYS A 164 -6.71 -4.92 -19.08
N TYR A 165 -5.47 -4.66 -19.44
CA TYR A 165 -4.30 -5.41 -18.98
C TYR A 165 -3.75 -4.81 -17.68
N VAL A 166 -3.23 -5.68 -16.82
CA VAL A 166 -2.61 -5.35 -15.52
C VAL A 166 -1.10 -5.35 -15.66
#